data_c39adcb2339cf35174fc94d2fa548c80
#
_entry.id   c39adcb2339cf35174fc94d2fa548c80
#
_cell.length_a   1.000
_cell.length_b   1.000
_cell.length_c   1.000
_cell.angle_alpha   90.00
_cell.angle_beta   90.00
_cell.angle_gamma   90.00
#
_symmetry.space_group_name_H-M   'P 1'
#
loop_
_entity.id
_entity.type
_entity.pdbx_description
1 polymer ?
#
loop_
_entity_poly.entity_id
_entity_poly.type
_entity_poly.pdbx_seq_one_letter_code
_entity_poly.pdbx_strand_id
1 'polypeptide(L)'
;MLHVLLSLAESDKHGYAILKEVASRTDGEVDLSTGTLYGLIKRLLADGLIAPALGRPAMASDDERRRYYRLTDFGREVAAAEADRLDRIVSTARSRRLFRRSES
;
A
#
# COMPACT_ATOMS: atom_id res chain seq x y z
N MET A 1 3.19 -3.08 -5.21
CA MET A 1 1.86 -2.49 -5.42
C MET A 1 0.93 -2.71 -4.24
N LEU A 2 0.74 -3.95 -3.84
CA LEU A 2 -0.22 -4.23 -2.77
C LEU A 2 0.12 -3.54 -1.46
N HIS A 3 1.41 -3.45 -1.13
CA HIS A 3 1.81 -2.77 0.11
C HIS A 3 1.35 -1.31 0.14
N VAL A 4 1.39 -0.63 -1.00
CA VAL A 4 0.94 0.76 -1.08
C VAL A 4 -0.58 0.82 -0.92
N LEU A 5 -1.30 -0.09 -1.57
CA LEU A 5 -2.75 -0.12 -1.44
C LEU A 5 -3.18 -0.42 0.00
N LEU A 6 -2.48 -1.34 0.66
CA LEU A 6 -2.76 -1.65 2.06
C LEU A 6 -2.53 -0.44 2.95
N SER A 7 -1.46 0.31 2.68
CA SER A 7 -1.16 1.50 3.45
C SER A 7 -2.29 2.52 3.36
N LEU A 8 -2.82 2.72 2.14
CA LEU A 8 -3.90 3.68 1.93
C LEU A 8 -5.26 3.16 2.38
N ALA A 9 -5.39 1.83 2.51
CA ALA A 9 -6.63 1.27 3.07
C ALA A 9 -6.81 1.64 4.53
N GLU A 10 -5.72 1.87 5.24
CA GLU A 10 -5.77 2.29 6.62
C GLU A 10 -6.24 3.76 6.74
N SER A 11 -5.66 4.62 5.95
CA SER A 11 -6.02 6.04 5.93
C SER A 11 -5.37 6.71 4.74
N ASP A 12 -5.86 7.89 4.40
CA ASP A 12 -5.22 8.71 3.38
C ASP A 12 -3.84 9.12 3.86
N LYS A 13 -2.87 9.13 2.97
CA LYS A 13 -1.49 9.43 3.35
C LYS A 13 -0.78 10.15 2.22
N HIS A 14 0.23 10.92 2.57
CA HIS A 14 1.16 11.44 1.59
C HIS A 14 2.27 10.41 1.34
N GLY A 15 3.05 10.62 0.29
CA GLY A 15 4.04 9.63 -0.14
C GLY A 15 5.02 9.23 0.94
N TYR A 16 5.54 10.21 1.67
CA TYR A 16 6.52 9.92 2.71
C TYR A 16 5.92 9.04 3.82
N ALA A 17 4.66 9.32 4.19
CA ALA A 17 4.00 8.51 5.20
C ALA A 17 3.76 7.08 4.71
N ILE A 18 3.50 6.91 3.40
CA ILE A 18 3.39 5.58 2.83
C ILE A 18 4.71 4.82 2.97
N LEU A 19 5.82 5.48 2.61
CA LEU A 19 7.14 4.86 2.74
C LEU A 19 7.39 4.38 4.15
N LYS A 20 7.12 5.24 5.13
CA LYS A 20 7.40 4.92 6.51
C LYS A 20 6.49 3.82 7.04
N GLU A 21 5.23 3.86 6.66
CA GLU A 21 4.28 2.87 7.13
C GLU A 21 4.63 1.48 6.58
N VAL A 22 4.97 1.40 5.29
CA VAL A 22 5.32 0.12 4.69
C VAL A 22 6.60 -0.44 5.31
N ALA A 23 7.62 0.40 5.50
CA ALA A 23 8.86 -0.05 6.10
C ALA A 23 8.64 -0.52 7.55
N SER A 24 7.86 0.22 8.30
CA SER A 24 7.58 -0.12 9.70
C SER A 24 6.78 -1.41 9.81
N ARG A 25 5.74 -1.55 9.00
CA ARG A 25 4.84 -2.70 9.04
C ARG A 25 5.56 -3.99 8.63
N THR A 26 6.56 -3.87 7.76
CA THR A 26 7.29 -5.04 7.26
C THR A 26 8.66 -5.21 7.93
N ASP A 27 8.92 -4.48 9.00
CA ASP A 27 10.20 -4.52 9.72
C ASP A 27 11.39 -4.27 8.78
N GLY A 28 11.20 -3.36 7.83
CA GLY A 28 12.26 -2.99 6.89
C GLY A 28 12.42 -3.95 5.73
N GLU A 29 11.65 -5.01 5.68
CA GLU A 29 11.74 -5.97 4.60
C GLU A 29 11.37 -5.36 3.27
N VAL A 30 10.40 -4.45 3.27
CA VAL A 30 10.03 -3.71 2.09
C VAL A 30 10.44 -2.26 2.34
N ASP A 31 11.54 -1.88 1.71
CA ASP A 31 12.12 -0.55 1.87
C ASP A 31 12.20 0.09 0.50
N LEU A 32 11.13 0.78 0.14
CA LEU A 32 11.02 1.38 -1.19
C LEU A 32 11.85 2.65 -1.26
N SER A 33 12.58 2.82 -2.37
CA SER A 33 13.22 4.11 -2.61
C SER A 33 12.14 5.13 -2.99
N THR A 34 12.48 6.40 -2.83
CA THR A 34 11.57 7.48 -3.21
C THR A 34 11.16 7.38 -4.68
N GLY A 35 12.14 7.11 -5.55
CA GLY A 35 11.85 6.99 -6.98
C GLY A 35 10.92 5.83 -7.29
N THR A 36 11.15 4.70 -6.65
CA THR A 36 10.28 3.53 -6.85
C THR A 36 8.86 3.83 -6.36
N LEU A 37 8.74 4.45 -5.20
CA LEU A 37 7.43 4.78 -4.67
C LEU A 37 6.67 5.72 -5.59
N TYR A 38 7.29 6.79 -6.03
CA TYR A 38 6.58 7.77 -6.86
C TYR A 38 6.27 7.21 -8.24
N GLY A 39 7.10 6.28 -8.74
CA GLY A 39 6.76 5.55 -9.95
C GLY A 39 5.53 4.68 -9.77
N LEU A 40 5.42 4.01 -8.64
CA LEU A 40 4.24 3.23 -8.31
C LEU A 40 3.01 4.12 -8.16
N ILE A 41 3.14 5.23 -7.47
CA ILE A 41 2.02 6.16 -7.28
C ILE A 41 1.51 6.64 -8.62
N LYS A 42 2.42 7.03 -9.52
CA LYS A 42 2.02 7.50 -10.84
C LYS A 42 1.22 6.42 -11.59
N ARG A 43 1.68 5.20 -11.52
CA ARG A 43 1.01 4.08 -12.18
C ARG A 43 -0.35 3.80 -11.55
N LEU A 44 -0.42 3.82 -10.23
CA LEU A 44 -1.67 3.54 -9.53
C LEU A 44 -2.71 4.64 -9.81
N LEU A 45 -2.26 5.89 -9.92
CA LEU A 45 -3.14 6.99 -10.31
C LEU A 45 -3.66 6.77 -11.73
N ALA A 46 -2.78 6.40 -12.65
CA ALA A 46 -3.18 6.17 -14.03
C ALA A 46 -4.17 5.03 -14.16
N ASP A 47 -4.03 4.01 -13.32
CA ASP A 47 -4.91 2.84 -13.36
C ASP A 47 -6.19 3.03 -12.54
N GLY A 48 -6.34 4.16 -11.88
CA GLY A 48 -7.55 4.43 -11.10
C GLY A 48 -7.65 3.71 -9.78
N LEU A 49 -6.55 3.17 -9.30
CA LEU A 49 -6.56 2.44 -8.03
C LEU A 49 -6.43 3.38 -6.84
N ILE A 50 -5.81 4.52 -7.04
CA ILE A 50 -5.74 5.57 -6.04
C ILE A 50 -6.07 6.89 -6.70
N ALA A 51 -6.35 7.91 -5.89
CA ALA A 51 -6.69 9.24 -6.39
C ALA A 51 -6.14 10.27 -5.39
N PRO A 52 -5.98 11.53 -5.83
CA PRO A 52 -5.63 12.57 -4.88
C PRO A 52 -6.72 12.67 -3.81
N ALA A 53 -6.31 12.87 -2.58
CA ALA A 53 -7.26 13.01 -1.48
C ALA A 53 -7.82 14.41 -1.51
N LEU A 54 -9.10 14.52 -1.78
CA LEU A 54 -9.79 15.80 -1.86
C LEU A 54 -10.10 16.30 -0.45
N GLY A 55 -10.17 17.59 -0.32
CA GLY A 55 -10.53 18.21 0.95
C GLY A 55 -9.39 18.43 1.90
N ARG A 56 -8.20 17.95 1.58
CA ARG A 56 -7.03 18.27 2.38
C ARG A 56 -6.50 19.63 1.97
N PRO A 57 -6.26 20.53 2.93
CA PRO A 57 -5.77 21.84 2.56
C PRO A 57 -4.38 21.74 1.94
N ALA A 58 -4.19 22.49 0.88
CA ALA A 58 -2.88 22.58 0.27
C ALA A 58 -1.98 23.35 1.22
N MET A 59 -0.83 22.83 1.49
CA MET A 59 0.16 23.56 2.26
C MET A 59 0.76 24.65 1.40
N ALA A 60 1.18 25.71 2.02
CA ALA A 60 1.78 26.80 1.29
C ALA A 60 2.95 26.34 0.42
N SER A 61 3.67 25.37 0.85
CA SER A 61 4.79 24.85 0.09
C SER A 61 4.39 23.69 -0.77
N ASP A 62 3.24 23.35 -0.90
CA ASP A 62 2.61 22.39 -1.78
C ASP A 62 3.56 21.57 -2.61
N ASP A 63 4.46 20.89 -1.96
CA ASP A 63 5.43 20.07 -2.61
C ASP A 63 4.80 18.69 -2.84
N GLU A 64 5.29 18.00 -3.87
CA GLU A 64 4.76 16.69 -4.21
C GLU A 64 4.79 15.70 -3.08
N ARG A 65 5.79 15.81 -2.23
CA ARG A 65 5.92 14.89 -1.11
C ARG A 65 4.82 15.06 -0.09
N ARG A 66 4.09 16.16 -0.15
CA ARG A 66 3.00 16.45 0.79
C ARG A 66 1.63 16.26 0.17
N ARG A 67 1.57 15.78 -1.06
CA ARG A 67 0.29 15.45 -1.66
C ARG A 67 -0.25 14.21 -0.99
N TYR A 68 -1.53 14.28 -0.65
CA TYR A 68 -2.21 13.14 -0.05
C TYR A 68 -2.92 12.34 -1.10
N TYR A 69 -2.98 11.05 -0.90
CA TYR A 69 -3.65 10.11 -1.80
C TYR A 69 -4.65 9.30 -1.02
N ARG A 70 -5.66 8.82 -1.71
CA ARG A 70 -6.65 7.95 -1.11
C ARG A 70 -6.84 6.71 -1.98
N LEU A 71 -7.27 5.64 -1.36
CA LEU A 71 -7.64 4.43 -2.07
C LEU A 71 -9.01 4.65 -2.69
N THR A 72 -9.16 4.37 -3.99
CA THR A 72 -10.47 4.45 -4.64
C THR A 72 -11.27 3.19 -4.33
N ASP A 73 -12.57 3.22 -4.61
CA ASP A 73 -13.39 2.01 -4.47
C ASP A 73 -12.86 0.90 -5.36
N PHE A 74 -12.45 1.23 -6.58
CA PHE A 74 -11.85 0.26 -7.48
C PHE A 74 -10.54 -0.28 -6.90
N GLY A 75 -9.71 0.59 -6.34
CA GLY A 75 -8.46 0.16 -5.70
C GLY A 75 -8.72 -0.79 -4.54
N ARG A 76 -9.77 -0.52 -3.76
CA ARG A 76 -10.13 -1.40 -2.65
C ARG A 76 -10.56 -2.77 -3.17
N GLU A 77 -11.31 -2.82 -4.26
CA GLU A 77 -11.72 -4.08 -4.85
C GLU A 77 -10.54 -4.88 -5.36
N VAL A 78 -9.59 -4.20 -6.00
CA VAL A 78 -8.39 -4.86 -6.50
C VAL A 78 -7.55 -5.39 -5.36
N ALA A 79 -7.39 -4.59 -4.31
CA ALA A 79 -6.62 -5.02 -3.14
C ALA A 79 -7.28 -6.21 -2.46
N ALA A 80 -8.61 -6.20 -2.35
CA ALA A 80 -9.35 -7.31 -1.72
C ALA A 80 -9.20 -8.59 -2.53
N ALA A 81 -9.29 -8.49 -3.86
CA ALA A 81 -9.13 -9.65 -4.72
C ALA A 81 -7.73 -10.23 -4.60
N GLU A 82 -6.73 -9.38 -4.53
CA GLU A 82 -5.35 -9.83 -4.38
C GLU A 82 -5.13 -10.46 -3.01
N ALA A 83 -5.70 -9.87 -1.96
CA ALA A 83 -5.59 -10.44 -0.62
C ALA A 83 -6.25 -11.81 -0.56
N ASP A 84 -7.41 -11.98 -1.20
CA ASP A 84 -8.08 -13.27 -1.27
C ASP A 84 -7.23 -14.31 -1.97
N ARG A 85 -6.60 -13.91 -3.07
CA ARG A 85 -5.73 -14.82 -3.82
C ARG A 85 -4.57 -15.29 -2.95
N LEU A 86 -3.96 -14.36 -2.25
CA LEU A 86 -2.84 -14.68 -1.36
C LEU A 86 -3.29 -15.53 -0.20
N ASP A 87 -4.47 -15.26 0.34
CA ASP A 87 -5.00 -16.05 1.44
C ASP A 87 -5.22 -17.50 1.04
N ARG A 88 -5.72 -17.74 -0.17
CA ARG A 88 -5.89 -19.11 -0.66
C ARG A 88 -4.54 -19.81 -0.79
N ILE A 89 -3.52 -19.10 -1.25
CA ILE A 89 -2.18 -19.68 -1.34
C ILE A 89 -1.64 -20.01 0.04
N VAL A 90 -1.82 -19.09 0.98
CA VAL A 90 -1.38 -19.29 2.37
C VAL A 90 -2.13 -20.47 2.97
N SER A 91 -3.42 -20.58 2.72
CA SER A 91 -4.23 -21.70 3.24
C SER A 91 -3.72 -23.04 2.73
N THR A 92 -3.35 -23.10 1.46
CA THR A 92 -2.78 -24.30 0.87
C THR A 92 -1.45 -24.65 1.55
N ALA A 93 -0.59 -23.65 1.73
CA ALA A 93 0.69 -23.89 2.39
C ALA A 93 0.49 -24.38 3.82
N ARG A 94 -0.49 -23.84 4.50
CA ARG A 94 -0.81 -24.23 5.87
C ARG A 94 -1.29 -25.67 5.91
N SER A 95 -2.14 -26.07 4.97
CA SER A 95 -2.64 -27.43 4.91
C SER A 95 -1.52 -28.43 4.56
N ARG A 96 -0.47 -27.97 3.91
CA ARG A 96 0.69 -28.79 3.58
C ARG A 96 1.78 -28.71 4.65
N ARG A 97 1.51 -28.02 5.75
CA ARG A 97 2.41 -27.87 6.89
C ARG A 97 3.74 -27.22 6.54
N LEU A 98 3.68 -26.24 5.66
CA LEU A 98 4.88 -25.54 5.21
C LEU A 98 5.21 -24.30 6.04
N PHE A 99 4.34 -23.90 6.96
CA PHE A 99 4.62 -22.76 7.81
C PHE A 99 5.52 -23.13 8.97
N ARG A 100 6.48 -22.27 9.25
CA ARG A 100 7.27 -22.38 10.45
C ARG A 100 6.40 -22.05 11.63
N ARG A 101 6.51 -22.86 12.68
CA ARG A 101 5.84 -22.53 13.90
C ARG A 101 6.67 -21.54 14.64
N SER A 102 6.08 -20.52 15.06
CA SER A 102 6.79 -19.63 15.91
C SER A 102 6.76 -20.14 17.29
N GLU A 103 6.54 -20.94 17.66
CA GLU A 103 6.63 -21.39 18.75
C GLU A 103 6.77 -21.84 19.33
N SER A 104 6.80 -21.81 19.20
CA SER A 104 7.09 -22.42 19.69
C SER A 104 6.56 -23.02 20.05
#